data_69607b0f8d245040e097524d53b8d5ab
#
_entry.id   69607b0f8d245040e097524d53b8d5ab
#
_cell.length_a   1.000
_cell.length_b   1.000
_cell.length_c   1.000
_cell.angle_alpha   90.00
_cell.angle_beta   90.00
_cell.angle_gamma   90.00
#
_symmetry.space_group_name_H-M   'P 1'
#
loop_
_entity.id
_entity.type
_entity.pdbx_description
1 polymer ?
#
loop_
_entity_poly.entity_id
_entity_poly.type
_entity_poly.pdbx_seq_one_letter_code
_entity_poly.pdbx_strand_id
1 'polypeptide(L)'
;MTELEWNYSPNCRIPEGQHLPEGVSRYAAIISYDGASFCGFQKQKHSPSVQEALESALSYVANETVVVSCAGRTDTGVHASHQVIHFDSVARRDGRNWVMGANAKLPDSVALVWADSVGEDFHARFSATARTYRYVIASQQTLPATLAGGLTWVKYPLDVPAMNSACQHLLGEQDFTAFRGSG
;
A
#
# COMPACT_ATOMS: atom_id res chain seq x y z
N MET A 1 -3.31 -19.85 -12.74
CA MET A 1 -3.37 -18.49 -12.18
C MET A 1 -4.82 -18.08 -12.32
N THR A 2 -5.57 -18.06 -11.21
CA THR A 2 -6.97 -17.62 -11.19
C THR A 2 -6.99 -16.13 -11.48
N GLU A 3 -7.80 -15.72 -12.46
CA GLU A 3 -8.12 -14.33 -12.72
C GLU A 3 -8.65 -13.71 -11.42
N LEU A 4 -7.99 -12.67 -10.93
CA LEU A 4 -8.47 -11.86 -9.83
C LEU A 4 -9.64 -11.03 -10.36
N GLU A 5 -10.86 -11.48 -10.08
CA GLU A 5 -12.05 -10.66 -10.32
C GLU A 5 -12.02 -9.47 -9.34
N TRP A 6 -11.81 -8.29 -9.87
CA TRP A 6 -11.87 -7.04 -9.12
C TRP A 6 -13.32 -6.62 -8.93
N ASN A 7 -13.91 -7.01 -7.81
CA ASN A 7 -15.20 -6.47 -7.37
C ASN A 7 -14.94 -5.14 -6.63
N TYR A 8 -15.00 -4.01 -7.33
CA TYR A 8 -15.01 -2.70 -6.70
C TYR A 8 -16.44 -2.19 -6.50
N SER A 9 -16.65 -1.43 -5.43
CA SER A 9 -17.96 -0.87 -5.13
C SER A 9 -18.36 0.18 -6.17
N PRO A 10 -19.52 0.05 -6.85
CA PRO A 10 -20.00 1.04 -7.79
C PRO A 10 -20.38 2.39 -7.13
N ASN A 11 -20.36 2.48 -5.81
CA ASN A 11 -20.63 3.72 -5.05
C ASN A 11 -19.37 4.54 -4.74
N CYS A 12 -18.26 4.26 -5.41
CA CYS A 12 -17.05 5.05 -5.29
C CYS A 12 -17.31 6.46 -5.87
N ARG A 13 -17.41 7.45 -5.01
CA ARG A 13 -17.45 8.86 -5.42
C ARG A 13 -16.05 9.30 -5.79
N ILE A 14 -15.69 9.17 -7.06
CA ILE A 14 -14.60 9.94 -7.62
C ILE A 14 -15.01 11.41 -7.56
N PRO A 15 -14.12 12.33 -7.18
CA PRO A 15 -14.42 13.75 -7.29
C PRO A 15 -14.84 14.06 -8.73
N GLU A 16 -16.02 14.69 -8.90
CA GLU A 16 -16.53 15.09 -10.20
C GLU A 16 -15.46 15.87 -10.98
N GLY A 17 -15.21 15.48 -12.22
CA GLY A 17 -14.32 16.21 -13.14
C GLY A 17 -12.95 15.57 -13.42
N GLN A 18 -12.65 14.36 -12.97
CA GLN A 18 -11.41 13.66 -13.31
C GLN A 18 -11.58 12.68 -14.46
N HIS A 19 -12.04 13.15 -15.63
CA HIS A 19 -11.86 12.41 -16.87
C HIS A 19 -10.38 12.40 -17.25
N LEU A 20 -9.88 11.23 -17.64
CA LEU A 20 -8.52 11.13 -18.15
C LEU A 20 -8.41 11.87 -19.49
N PRO A 21 -7.30 12.57 -19.74
CA PRO A 21 -7.03 13.13 -21.06
C PRO A 21 -7.04 12.04 -22.15
N GLU A 22 -7.36 12.44 -23.38
CA GLU A 22 -7.32 11.50 -24.51
C GLU A 22 -5.95 10.82 -24.64
N GLY A 23 -5.95 9.51 -24.83
CA GLY A 23 -4.74 8.71 -24.96
C GLY A 23 -4.08 8.28 -23.62
N VAL A 24 -4.55 8.78 -22.49
CA VAL A 24 -4.09 8.35 -21.15
C VAL A 24 -4.89 7.14 -20.69
N SER A 25 -4.22 6.15 -20.12
CA SER A 25 -4.83 4.98 -19.50
C SER A 25 -4.53 4.94 -18.00
N ARG A 26 -5.49 4.50 -17.21
CA ARG A 26 -5.31 4.24 -15.78
C ARG A 26 -4.89 2.80 -15.54
N TYR A 27 -3.92 2.63 -14.68
CA TYR A 27 -3.41 1.34 -14.24
C TYR A 27 -3.60 1.19 -12.73
N ALA A 28 -4.12 0.05 -12.31
CA ALA A 28 -4.04 -0.38 -10.91
C ALA A 28 -2.85 -1.31 -10.74
N ALA A 29 -2.25 -1.29 -9.56
CA ALA A 29 -1.17 -2.20 -9.24
C ALA A 29 -1.20 -2.62 -7.76
N ILE A 30 -0.71 -3.83 -7.50
CA ILE A 30 -0.45 -4.37 -6.16
C ILE A 30 1.05 -4.29 -5.92
N ILE A 31 1.41 -3.74 -4.78
CA ILE A 31 2.79 -3.63 -4.34
C ILE A 31 3.00 -4.28 -2.97
N SER A 32 4.20 -4.76 -2.75
CA SER A 32 4.69 -5.15 -1.42
C SER A 32 5.97 -4.39 -1.10
N TYR A 33 6.20 -4.09 0.18
CA TYR A 33 7.42 -3.44 0.60
C TYR A 33 7.79 -3.72 2.05
N ASP A 34 9.09 -3.78 2.29
CA ASP A 34 9.70 -3.68 3.61
C ASP A 34 9.85 -2.19 3.96
N GLY A 35 9.04 -1.72 4.91
CA GLY A 35 9.02 -0.32 5.32
C GLY A 35 10.19 0.11 6.18
N ALA A 36 11.03 -0.82 6.66
CA ALA A 36 12.12 -0.51 7.59
C ALA A 36 13.14 0.51 7.01
N SER A 37 13.31 0.51 5.69
CA SER A 37 14.23 1.41 4.99
C SER A 37 13.60 2.75 4.59
N PHE A 38 12.32 2.99 4.93
CA PHE A 38 11.58 4.16 4.47
C PHE A 38 11.01 4.99 5.62
N CYS A 39 10.92 6.30 5.41
CA CYS A 39 10.24 7.23 6.30
C CYS A 39 8.74 7.32 6.00
N GLY A 40 8.13 6.16 5.72
CA GLY A 40 6.73 5.99 5.36
C GLY A 40 6.48 5.95 3.85
N PHE A 41 5.20 5.84 3.48
CA PHE A 41 4.80 5.72 2.08
C PHE A 41 4.99 7.03 1.32
N GLN A 42 4.51 8.14 1.89
CA GLN A 42 4.39 9.41 1.17
C GLN A 42 5.75 10.05 0.88
N LYS A 43 5.93 10.55 -0.34
CA LYS A 43 7.10 11.31 -0.76
C LYS A 43 7.34 12.54 0.10
N GLN A 44 8.58 12.71 0.54
CA GLN A 44 9.07 13.82 1.38
C GLN A 44 10.33 14.42 0.78
N LYS A 45 10.63 15.68 1.11
CA LYS A 45 11.75 16.41 0.48
C LYS A 45 13.15 15.84 0.80
N HIS A 46 13.33 15.21 1.97
CA HIS A 46 14.67 14.86 2.49
C HIS A 46 14.74 13.43 3.07
N SER A 47 13.78 12.58 2.77
CA SER A 47 13.73 11.25 3.35
C SER A 47 13.25 10.24 2.33
N PRO A 48 13.83 9.02 2.29
CA PRO A 48 13.41 7.97 1.37
C PRO A 48 11.98 7.56 1.65
N SER A 49 11.19 7.40 0.60
CA SER A 49 9.78 6.98 0.68
C SER A 49 9.45 5.93 -0.36
N VAL A 50 8.47 5.09 -0.05
CA VAL A 50 7.99 4.05 -0.98
C VAL A 50 7.43 4.68 -2.26
N GLN A 51 6.69 5.78 -2.12
CA GLN A 51 6.11 6.52 -3.26
C GLN A 51 7.19 7.01 -4.22
N GLU A 52 8.28 7.58 -3.72
CA GLU A 52 9.37 8.08 -4.57
C GLU A 52 10.07 6.96 -5.34
N ALA A 53 10.31 5.82 -4.69
CA ALA A 53 10.89 4.65 -5.34
C ALA A 53 9.98 4.14 -6.48
N LEU A 54 8.67 4.05 -6.22
CA LEU A 54 7.68 3.63 -7.23
C LEU A 54 7.56 4.63 -8.38
N GLU A 55 7.43 5.93 -8.08
CA GLU A 55 7.33 6.97 -9.10
C GLU A 55 8.56 7.00 -10.00
N SER A 56 9.76 6.84 -9.43
CA SER A 56 11.00 6.75 -10.20
C SER A 56 11.03 5.53 -11.13
N ALA A 57 10.69 4.34 -10.62
CA ALA A 57 10.70 3.11 -11.40
C ALA A 57 9.64 3.11 -12.51
N LEU A 58 8.41 3.53 -12.19
CA LEU A 58 7.31 3.60 -13.14
C LEU A 58 7.55 4.66 -14.20
N SER A 59 8.09 5.83 -13.83
CA SER A 59 8.46 6.88 -14.79
C SER A 59 9.53 6.42 -15.77
N TYR A 60 10.50 5.63 -15.30
CA TYR A 60 11.50 5.03 -16.19
C TYR A 60 10.85 4.07 -17.21
N VAL A 61 9.92 3.21 -16.76
CA VAL A 61 9.21 2.26 -17.65
C VAL A 61 8.30 3.00 -18.63
N ALA A 62 7.61 4.04 -18.17
CA ALA A 62 6.71 4.85 -18.99
C ALA A 62 7.45 5.76 -19.98
N ASN A 63 8.69 6.13 -19.68
CA ASN A 63 9.43 7.22 -20.33
C ASN A 63 8.71 8.58 -20.22
N GLU A 64 8.03 8.80 -19.11
CA GLU A 64 7.33 10.03 -18.73
C GLU A 64 7.23 10.15 -17.21
N THR A 65 6.82 11.32 -16.71
CA THR A 65 6.59 11.47 -15.26
C THR A 65 5.31 10.77 -14.85
N VAL A 66 5.42 9.78 -13.98
CA VAL A 66 4.28 9.07 -13.37
C VAL A 66 4.12 9.49 -11.91
N VAL A 67 2.87 9.77 -11.52
CA VAL A 67 2.50 10.07 -10.13
C VAL A 67 1.64 8.94 -9.60
N VAL A 68 1.95 8.49 -8.38
CA VAL A 68 1.29 7.34 -7.75
C VAL A 68 0.32 7.80 -6.67
N SER A 69 -0.90 7.23 -6.70
CA SER A 69 -1.88 7.33 -5.61
C SER A 69 -2.08 5.97 -4.94
N CYS A 70 -2.08 5.91 -3.60
CA CYS A 70 -2.24 4.66 -2.85
C CYS A 70 -3.60 4.56 -2.15
N ALA A 71 -4.01 3.35 -1.84
CA ALA A 71 -5.24 3.06 -1.08
C ALA A 71 -5.15 3.59 0.36
N GLY A 72 -3.99 3.49 0.98
CA GLY A 72 -3.73 4.00 2.33
C GLY A 72 -2.25 4.28 2.54
N ARG A 73 -1.92 5.45 3.07
CA ARG A 73 -0.55 5.78 3.45
C ARG A 73 -0.17 4.96 4.68
N THR A 74 1.08 4.58 4.75
CA THR A 74 1.69 3.94 5.92
C THR A 74 2.76 4.84 6.52
N ASP A 75 2.91 4.78 7.82
CA ASP A 75 3.92 5.53 8.55
C ASP A 75 5.31 4.88 8.45
N THR A 76 6.31 5.56 9.01
CA THR A 76 7.70 5.10 9.04
C THR A 76 7.81 3.68 9.60
N GLY A 77 8.52 2.81 8.91
CA GLY A 77 8.78 1.43 9.32
C GLY A 77 7.63 0.45 9.09
N VAL A 78 6.46 0.90 8.64
CA VAL A 78 5.31 0.00 8.39
C VAL A 78 5.50 -0.73 7.06
N HIS A 79 5.41 -2.06 7.11
CA HIS A 79 5.48 -2.93 5.94
C HIS A 79 4.11 -3.07 5.26
N ALA A 80 4.09 -3.50 4.02
CA ALA A 80 2.87 -3.94 3.34
C ALA A 80 3.14 -5.15 2.47
N SER A 81 2.22 -6.12 2.51
CA SER A 81 2.23 -7.29 1.62
C SER A 81 1.33 -7.11 0.40
N HIS A 82 0.34 -6.20 0.47
CA HIS A 82 -0.72 -6.02 -0.53
C HIS A 82 -1.27 -4.60 -0.52
N GLN A 83 -0.41 -3.60 -0.74
CA GLN A 83 -0.86 -2.22 -0.92
C GLN A 83 -1.35 -2.03 -2.35
N VAL A 84 -2.50 -1.42 -2.53
CA VAL A 84 -3.04 -1.09 -3.85
C VAL A 84 -2.67 0.36 -4.19
N ILE A 85 -2.19 0.54 -5.40
CA ILE A 85 -1.91 1.86 -5.98
C ILE A 85 -2.61 2.00 -7.33
N HIS A 86 -2.76 3.23 -7.79
CA HIS A 86 -3.03 3.50 -9.20
C HIS A 86 -2.13 4.62 -9.71
N PHE A 87 -1.96 4.64 -11.01
CA PHE A 87 -1.26 5.69 -11.75
C PHE A 87 -1.82 5.80 -13.16
N ASP A 88 -1.62 6.96 -13.76
CA ASP A 88 -2.07 7.26 -15.11
C ASP A 88 -0.85 7.41 -16.02
N SER A 89 -0.96 6.92 -17.27
CA SER A 89 0.15 6.96 -18.24
C SER A 89 -0.36 6.96 -19.67
N VAL A 90 0.36 7.66 -20.57
CA VAL A 90 0.15 7.55 -22.03
C VAL A 90 0.85 6.32 -22.60
N ALA A 91 1.80 5.73 -21.85
CA ALA A 91 2.51 4.53 -22.25
C ALA A 91 1.59 3.31 -22.19
N ARG A 92 1.25 2.77 -23.36
CA ARG A 92 0.45 1.55 -23.46
C ARG A 92 1.33 0.32 -23.28
N ARG A 93 1.25 -0.27 -22.09
CA ARG A 93 1.98 -1.50 -21.74
C ARG A 93 1.03 -2.48 -21.07
N ASP A 94 1.23 -3.77 -21.33
CA ASP A 94 0.54 -4.80 -20.58
C ASP A 94 1.04 -4.86 -19.11
N GLY A 95 0.25 -5.45 -18.25
CA GLY A 95 0.56 -5.52 -16.82
C GLY A 95 1.89 -6.22 -16.54
N ARG A 96 2.24 -7.26 -17.30
CA ARG A 96 3.50 -7.97 -17.18
C ARG A 96 4.71 -7.06 -17.47
N ASN A 97 4.62 -6.23 -18.49
CA ASN A 97 5.70 -5.30 -18.85
C ASN A 97 5.88 -4.21 -17.78
N TRP A 98 4.79 -3.73 -17.16
CA TRP A 98 4.86 -2.85 -16.00
C TRP A 98 5.59 -3.54 -14.84
N VAL A 99 5.18 -4.76 -14.49
CA VAL A 99 5.78 -5.52 -13.37
C VAL A 99 7.26 -5.79 -13.60
N MET A 100 7.63 -6.32 -14.75
CA MET A 100 9.03 -6.68 -15.04
C MET A 100 9.91 -5.43 -15.14
N GLY A 101 9.43 -4.38 -15.81
CA GLY A 101 10.19 -3.15 -16.00
C GLY A 101 10.40 -2.39 -14.69
N ALA A 102 9.35 -2.25 -13.87
CA ALA A 102 9.45 -1.57 -12.59
C ALA A 102 10.36 -2.33 -11.61
N ASN A 103 10.21 -3.65 -11.48
CA ASN A 103 11.05 -4.45 -10.58
C ASN A 103 12.53 -4.46 -10.96
N ALA A 104 12.88 -4.24 -12.23
CA ALA A 104 14.26 -4.07 -12.64
C ALA A 104 14.91 -2.76 -12.15
N LYS A 105 14.11 -1.82 -11.63
CA LYS A 105 14.55 -0.50 -11.14
C LYS A 105 14.24 -0.26 -9.66
N LEU A 106 13.28 -0.98 -9.11
CA LEU A 106 12.93 -0.89 -7.69
C LEU A 106 14.07 -1.44 -6.81
N PRO A 107 14.25 -0.88 -5.61
CA PRO A 107 15.15 -1.50 -4.62
C PRO A 107 14.55 -2.83 -4.14
N ASP A 108 15.38 -3.74 -3.63
CA ASP A 108 14.98 -5.06 -3.14
C ASP A 108 13.89 -5.01 -2.05
N SER A 109 13.75 -3.87 -1.38
CA SER A 109 12.74 -3.63 -0.34
C SER A 109 11.35 -3.26 -0.89
N VAL A 110 11.17 -3.09 -2.21
CA VAL A 110 9.89 -2.77 -2.85
C VAL A 110 9.69 -3.66 -4.07
N ALA A 111 8.51 -4.25 -4.19
CA ALA A 111 8.14 -5.04 -5.36
C ALA A 111 6.78 -4.63 -5.92
N LEU A 112 6.68 -4.49 -7.24
CA LEU A 112 5.44 -4.47 -7.97
C LEU A 112 5.02 -5.92 -8.22
N VAL A 113 3.92 -6.34 -7.59
CA VAL A 113 3.47 -7.75 -7.61
C VAL A 113 2.58 -8.03 -8.80
N TRP A 114 1.74 -7.08 -9.12
CA TRP A 114 0.76 -7.16 -10.21
C TRP A 114 0.43 -5.75 -10.72
N ALA A 115 0.10 -5.63 -12.00
CA ALA A 115 -0.45 -4.41 -12.59
C ALA A 115 -1.38 -4.78 -13.75
N ASP A 116 -2.43 -3.96 -13.96
CA ASP A 116 -3.27 -4.03 -15.16
C ASP A 116 -3.97 -2.70 -15.39
N SER A 117 -4.51 -2.54 -16.60
CA SER A 117 -5.36 -1.40 -16.95
C SER A 117 -6.72 -1.53 -16.27
N VAL A 118 -7.26 -0.40 -15.82
CA VAL A 118 -8.57 -0.34 -15.16
C VAL A 118 -9.40 0.80 -15.73
N GLY A 119 -10.71 0.82 -15.44
CA GLY A 119 -11.57 1.93 -15.82
C GLY A 119 -11.10 3.25 -15.20
N GLU A 120 -11.37 4.36 -15.88
CA GLU A 120 -11.00 5.71 -15.41
C GLU A 120 -11.67 6.08 -14.08
N ASP A 121 -12.77 5.42 -13.75
CA ASP A 121 -13.53 5.54 -12.51
C ASP A 121 -12.85 4.87 -11.30
N PHE A 122 -11.83 4.03 -11.52
CA PHE A 122 -11.07 3.41 -10.43
C PHE A 122 -10.18 4.44 -9.72
N HIS A 123 -10.24 4.46 -8.39
CA HIS A 123 -9.32 5.26 -7.58
C HIS A 123 -8.87 4.46 -6.34
N ALA A 124 -7.58 4.14 -6.23
CA ALA A 124 -7.05 3.26 -5.19
C ALA A 124 -7.54 3.62 -3.77
N ARG A 125 -7.60 4.91 -3.43
CA ARG A 125 -8.06 5.37 -2.12
C ARG A 125 -9.58 5.32 -1.94
N PHE A 126 -10.34 5.76 -2.95
CA PHE A 126 -11.79 5.93 -2.84
C PHE A 126 -12.54 4.65 -3.20
N SER A 127 -11.99 3.80 -4.06
CA SER A 127 -12.55 2.48 -4.39
C SER A 127 -12.23 1.42 -3.34
N ALA A 128 -11.38 1.72 -2.34
CA ALA A 128 -11.05 0.77 -1.29
C ALA A 128 -12.26 0.49 -0.39
N THR A 129 -12.68 -0.76 -0.33
CA THR A 129 -13.79 -1.23 0.51
C THR A 129 -13.33 -1.62 1.92
N ALA A 130 -12.07 -2.02 2.07
CA ALA A 130 -11.48 -2.39 3.36
C ALA A 130 -9.97 -2.12 3.38
N ARG A 131 -9.43 -1.98 4.58
CA ARG A 131 -8.00 -1.96 4.87
C ARG A 131 -7.73 -2.89 6.03
N THR A 132 -6.86 -3.88 5.82
CA THR A 132 -6.52 -4.86 6.84
C THR A 132 -5.13 -4.58 7.38
N TYR A 133 -5.02 -4.47 8.70
CA TYR A 133 -3.76 -4.29 9.39
C TYR A 133 -3.49 -5.48 10.29
N ARG A 134 -2.20 -5.88 10.38
CA ARG A 134 -1.73 -6.92 11.27
C ARG A 134 -0.58 -6.38 12.09
N TYR A 135 -0.75 -6.36 13.41
CA TYR A 135 0.30 -6.05 14.34
C TYR A 135 0.81 -7.36 14.95
N VAL A 136 2.00 -7.77 14.57
CA VAL A 136 2.56 -9.08 14.97
C VAL A 136 3.36 -8.92 16.24
N ILE A 137 3.00 -9.67 17.27
CA ILE A 137 3.69 -9.67 18.58
C ILE A 137 4.28 -11.04 18.83
N ALA A 138 5.59 -11.10 19.11
CA ALA A 138 6.26 -12.29 19.60
C ALA A 138 6.40 -12.21 21.12
N SER A 139 5.62 -13.02 21.85
CA SER A 139 5.70 -13.14 23.31
C SER A 139 6.57 -14.34 23.66
N GLN A 140 7.86 -14.12 23.93
CA GLN A 140 8.84 -15.16 24.26
C GLN A 140 10.06 -14.59 24.99
N GLN A 141 10.84 -15.45 25.66
CA GLN A 141 11.97 -15.04 26.49
C GLN A 141 13.10 -14.35 25.70
N THR A 142 13.34 -14.76 24.46
CA THR A 142 14.43 -14.26 23.65
C THR A 142 13.91 -13.56 22.39
N LEU A 143 14.60 -12.51 21.93
CA LEU A 143 14.27 -11.83 20.68
C LEU A 143 14.34 -12.81 19.49
N PRO A 144 13.30 -12.92 18.66
CA PRO A 144 13.33 -13.73 17.45
C PRO A 144 14.17 -13.03 16.36
N ALA A 145 15.42 -13.45 16.20
CA ALA A 145 16.38 -12.79 15.31
C ALA A 145 15.95 -12.78 13.83
N THR A 146 15.28 -13.84 13.36
CA THR A 146 14.91 -14.00 11.95
C THR A 146 13.78 -13.07 11.50
N LEU A 147 12.99 -12.52 12.40
CA LEU A 147 11.84 -11.66 12.11
C LEU A 147 11.88 -10.34 12.88
N ALA A 148 13.04 -9.97 13.41
CA ALA A 148 13.19 -8.83 14.31
C ALA A 148 12.70 -7.50 13.72
N GLY A 149 12.78 -7.32 12.41
CA GLY A 149 12.29 -6.10 11.72
C GLY A 149 10.79 -6.08 11.46
N GLY A 150 10.11 -7.23 11.50
CA GLY A 150 8.70 -7.37 11.10
C GLY A 150 7.72 -7.64 12.25
N LEU A 151 8.18 -7.56 13.51
CA LEU A 151 7.34 -7.84 14.67
C LEU A 151 7.75 -7.03 15.90
N THR A 152 6.83 -6.93 16.86
CA THR A 152 7.12 -6.39 18.20
C THR A 152 7.44 -7.53 19.16
N TRP A 153 8.59 -7.45 19.80
CA TRP A 153 8.97 -8.43 20.80
C TRP A 153 8.54 -7.99 22.19
N VAL A 154 7.89 -8.92 22.92
CA VAL A 154 7.49 -8.77 24.31
C VAL A 154 8.06 -9.93 25.12
N LYS A 155 8.87 -9.62 26.11
CA LYS A 155 9.56 -10.61 26.94
C LYS A 155 8.61 -11.39 27.87
N TYR A 156 7.52 -10.75 28.26
CA TYR A 156 6.59 -11.31 29.24
C TYR A 156 5.40 -11.97 28.56
N PRO A 157 4.79 -13.02 29.21
CA PRO A 157 3.57 -13.61 28.68
C PRO A 157 2.44 -12.56 28.60
N LEU A 158 1.67 -12.63 27.54
CA LEU A 158 0.51 -11.77 27.32
C LEU A 158 -0.76 -12.53 27.64
N ASP A 159 -1.71 -11.88 28.29
CA ASP A 159 -3.06 -12.41 28.52
C ASP A 159 -3.92 -12.17 27.26
N VAL A 160 -3.84 -13.10 26.31
CA VAL A 160 -4.57 -13.02 25.04
C VAL A 160 -6.09 -12.99 25.23
N PRO A 161 -6.70 -13.78 26.17
CA PRO A 161 -8.11 -13.65 26.49
C PRO A 161 -8.52 -12.24 26.95
N ALA A 162 -7.76 -11.64 27.86
CA ALA A 162 -8.03 -10.27 28.32
C ALA A 162 -7.87 -9.24 27.20
N MET A 163 -6.85 -9.39 26.34
CA MET A 163 -6.65 -8.55 25.14
C MET A 163 -7.84 -8.66 24.19
N ASN A 164 -8.32 -9.87 23.88
CA ASN A 164 -9.48 -10.06 23.02
C ASN A 164 -10.76 -9.47 23.63
N SER A 165 -10.94 -9.58 24.94
CA SER A 165 -12.07 -8.95 25.64
C SER A 165 -12.02 -7.43 25.52
N ALA A 166 -10.85 -6.82 25.67
CA ALA A 166 -10.67 -5.37 25.51
C ALA A 166 -10.91 -4.92 24.07
N CYS A 167 -10.48 -5.70 23.06
CA CYS A 167 -10.69 -5.39 21.66
C CYS A 167 -12.16 -5.33 21.24
N GLN A 168 -13.07 -5.95 22.01
CA GLN A 168 -14.52 -5.86 21.71
C GLN A 168 -15.03 -4.42 21.79
N HIS A 169 -14.42 -3.57 22.60
CA HIS A 169 -14.76 -2.16 22.71
C HIS A 169 -14.32 -1.33 21.47
N LEU A 170 -13.54 -1.90 20.56
CA LEU A 170 -13.06 -1.24 19.35
C LEU A 170 -13.83 -1.66 18.09
N LEU A 171 -14.83 -2.54 18.25
CA LEU A 171 -15.62 -3.03 17.11
C LEU A 171 -16.75 -2.04 16.74
N GLY A 172 -17.07 -2.06 15.44
CA GLY A 172 -18.15 -1.24 14.88
C GLY A 172 -17.70 0.17 14.52
N GLU A 173 -18.69 1.00 14.19
CA GLU A 173 -18.46 2.41 13.84
C GLU A 173 -18.36 3.23 15.12
N GLN A 174 -17.20 3.83 15.36
CA GLN A 174 -16.89 4.59 16.57
C GLN A 174 -16.00 5.80 16.24
N ASP A 175 -15.96 6.77 17.14
CA ASP A 175 -15.04 7.89 17.09
C ASP A 175 -13.66 7.49 17.63
N PHE A 176 -12.70 7.30 16.73
CA PHE A 176 -11.31 7.00 17.04
C PHE A 176 -10.40 8.24 17.07
N THR A 177 -10.96 9.45 17.18
CA THR A 177 -10.19 10.70 17.15
C THR A 177 -9.09 10.73 18.21
N ALA A 178 -9.32 10.11 19.40
CA ALA A 178 -8.34 10.01 20.47
C ALA A 178 -7.09 9.18 20.11
N PHE A 179 -7.18 8.30 19.10
CA PHE A 179 -6.07 7.50 18.60
C PHE A 179 -5.36 8.13 17.39
N ARG A 180 -5.83 9.30 16.96
CA ARG A 180 -5.27 9.97 15.80
C ARG A 180 -3.95 10.65 16.18
N GLY A 181 -2.87 10.35 15.43
CA GLY A 181 -1.62 11.08 15.54
C GLY A 181 -1.82 12.56 15.18
N SER A 182 -1.11 13.44 15.86
CA SER A 182 -1.00 14.84 15.48
C SER A 182 -0.34 14.91 14.10
N GLY A 183 -1.11 15.26 13.08
CA GLY A 183 -0.63 15.53 11.73
C GLY A 183 -0.19 16.97 11.58
#